data_a4bcd422f2ee1d6b629a2658ed893b8d
#
_entry.id   a4bcd422f2ee1d6b629a2658ed893b8d
#
_cell.length_a   1.000
_cell.length_b   1.000
_cell.length_c   1.000
_cell.angle_alpha   90.00
_cell.angle_beta   90.00
_cell.angle_gamma   90.00
#
_symmetry.space_group_name_H-M   'P 1'
#
loop_
_entity.id
_entity.type
_entity.pdbx_description
1 polymer ?
#
loop_
_entity_poly.entity_id
_entity_poly.type
_entity_poly.pdbx_seq_one_letter_code
_entity_poly.pdbx_strand_id
1 'polypeptide(L)'
;RDNWKKEDIEKVIKEFRLLVSPFEEKNNFSIYITAPEYDLYEVKLENNILRQRYAKVEAKIKTQSIDNGERKTVFCARYADREGTIKDFSEELKKVYICGDLQITIYYFLRDASLKFDGLKASEAKAVLDTFCGVKIYRDGFRVRPYGEEGNDWLLLDKIKISDPHGYRVGNNQVIGVVNINSDANPLLIDSTNREAIIENEAFAQLKQVVNKCINIIENHRYTQYL
;
A
#
# COMPACT_ATOMS: atom_id res chain seq x y z
N ARG A 1 5.24 -16.26 -41.01
CA ARG A 1 5.74 -15.76 -39.70
C ARG A 1 5.29 -14.31 -39.62
N ASP A 2 4.32 -14.01 -38.75
CA ASP A 2 3.91 -12.64 -38.51
C ASP A 2 5.07 -11.94 -37.81
N ASN A 3 5.64 -10.91 -38.43
CA ASN A 3 6.68 -10.13 -37.81
C ASN A 3 6.04 -9.23 -36.75
N TRP A 4 6.53 -9.30 -35.52
CA TRP A 4 6.15 -8.39 -34.43
C TRP A 4 6.39 -6.96 -34.89
N LYS A 5 5.43 -6.08 -34.62
CA LYS A 5 5.59 -4.63 -34.79
C LYS A 5 6.04 -4.01 -33.48
N LYS A 6 6.64 -2.82 -33.56
CA LYS A 6 7.06 -2.08 -32.36
C LYS A 6 5.92 -1.90 -31.36
N GLU A 7 4.72 -1.63 -31.85
CA GLU A 7 3.49 -1.48 -31.04
C GLU A 7 3.12 -2.76 -30.27
N ASP A 8 3.36 -3.94 -30.88
CA ASP A 8 3.12 -5.22 -30.21
C ASP A 8 4.11 -5.46 -29.07
N ILE A 9 5.38 -5.11 -29.28
CA ILE A 9 6.40 -5.19 -28.23
C ILE A 9 6.09 -4.23 -27.09
N GLU A 10 5.71 -2.99 -27.40
CA GLU A 10 5.30 -2.01 -26.37
C GLU A 10 4.10 -2.50 -25.55
N LYS A 11 3.14 -3.15 -26.21
CA LYS A 11 1.98 -3.75 -25.52
C LYS A 11 2.41 -4.88 -24.57
N VAL A 12 3.27 -5.78 -25.02
CA VAL A 12 3.82 -6.87 -24.21
C VAL A 12 4.58 -6.31 -23.01
N ILE A 13 5.42 -5.29 -23.20
CA ILE A 13 6.13 -4.61 -22.11
C ILE A 13 5.15 -4.08 -21.06
N LYS A 14 4.06 -3.42 -21.47
CA LYS A 14 3.04 -2.91 -20.56
C LYS A 14 2.40 -4.03 -19.75
N GLU A 15 1.98 -5.11 -20.40
CA GLU A 15 1.33 -6.25 -19.75
C GLU A 15 2.28 -6.93 -18.74
N PHE A 16 3.52 -7.19 -19.13
CA PHE A 16 4.48 -7.84 -18.24
C PHE A 16 4.94 -6.97 -17.06
N ARG A 17 4.94 -5.64 -17.20
CA ARG A 17 5.19 -4.76 -16.05
C ARG A 17 4.16 -4.91 -14.94
N LEU A 18 2.91 -5.25 -15.27
CA LEU A 18 1.87 -5.50 -14.27
C LEU A 18 2.11 -6.77 -13.45
N LEU A 19 2.90 -7.71 -13.98
CA LEU A 19 3.28 -8.93 -13.26
C LEU A 19 4.40 -8.67 -12.23
N VAL A 20 5.15 -7.59 -12.39
CA VAL A 20 6.21 -7.20 -11.45
C VAL A 20 5.58 -6.50 -10.25
N SER A 21 5.88 -6.99 -9.04
CA SER A 21 5.44 -6.33 -7.81
C SER A 21 5.93 -4.87 -7.77
N PRO A 22 5.08 -3.89 -7.45
CA PRO A 22 5.52 -2.52 -7.27
C PRO A 22 6.30 -2.31 -5.97
N PHE A 23 6.30 -3.28 -5.06
CA PHE A 23 7.02 -3.20 -3.78
C PHE A 23 8.45 -3.72 -3.94
N GLU A 24 9.41 -3.02 -3.33
CA GLU A 24 10.85 -3.36 -3.34
C GLU A 24 11.18 -4.58 -2.45
N GLU A 25 10.23 -5.50 -2.24
CA GLU A 25 10.55 -6.72 -1.52
C GLU A 25 11.47 -7.60 -2.35
N LYS A 26 12.28 -8.41 -1.68
CA LYS A 26 13.23 -9.40 -2.23
C LYS A 26 12.61 -10.17 -3.40
N ASN A 27 12.50 -9.50 -4.54
CA ASN A 27 12.00 -10.09 -5.77
C ASN A 27 13.04 -11.11 -6.24
N ASN A 28 12.84 -12.37 -5.91
CA ASN A 28 13.58 -13.49 -6.48
C ASN A 28 13.24 -13.68 -7.98
N PHE A 29 12.44 -12.78 -8.54
CA PHE A 29 11.92 -12.84 -9.89
C PHE A 29 12.15 -11.52 -10.62
N SER A 30 12.77 -11.57 -11.79
CA SER A 30 12.98 -10.41 -12.65
C SER A 30 12.60 -10.78 -14.08
N ILE A 31 11.92 -9.87 -14.77
CA ILE A 31 11.56 -10.02 -16.18
C ILE A 31 12.50 -9.14 -16.99
N TYR A 32 13.11 -9.72 -18.03
CA TYR A 32 13.93 -9.02 -19.01
C TYR A 32 13.32 -9.18 -20.37
N ILE A 33 13.37 -8.13 -21.18
CA ILE A 33 12.95 -8.17 -22.59
C ILE A 33 14.17 -7.91 -23.48
N THR A 34 14.27 -8.75 -24.51
CA THR A 34 15.28 -8.60 -25.56
C THR A 34 14.56 -8.62 -26.91
N ALA A 35 14.66 -7.51 -27.65
CA ALA A 35 14.14 -7.36 -29.01
C ALA A 35 15.13 -6.47 -29.79
N PRO A 36 16.24 -7.06 -30.31
CA PRO A 36 17.33 -6.31 -30.95
C PRO A 36 16.89 -5.46 -32.14
N GLU A 37 15.88 -5.92 -32.87
CA GLU A 37 15.27 -5.20 -33.99
C GLU A 37 14.58 -3.87 -33.60
N TYR A 38 14.41 -3.64 -32.27
CA TYR A 38 13.83 -2.42 -31.69
C TYR A 38 14.79 -1.77 -30.68
N ASP A 39 16.08 -2.07 -30.75
CA ASP A 39 17.12 -1.57 -29.84
C ASP A 39 16.89 -1.90 -28.36
N LEU A 40 16.20 -3.01 -28.05
CA LEU A 40 15.98 -3.49 -26.70
C LEU A 40 16.93 -4.67 -26.39
N TYR A 41 17.86 -4.46 -25.49
CA TYR A 41 18.86 -5.44 -25.06
C TYR A 41 18.77 -5.65 -23.54
N GLU A 42 18.27 -6.80 -23.11
CA GLU A 42 18.14 -7.18 -21.69
C GLU A 42 17.51 -6.09 -20.81
N VAL A 43 16.46 -5.46 -21.32
CA VAL A 43 15.75 -4.39 -20.59
C VAL A 43 14.98 -5.01 -19.43
N LYS A 44 15.41 -4.73 -18.20
CA LYS A 44 14.71 -5.14 -16.98
C LYS A 44 13.41 -4.39 -16.86
N LEU A 45 12.31 -5.13 -16.67
CA LEU A 45 11.01 -4.53 -16.42
C LEU A 45 10.86 -4.19 -14.93
N GLU A 46 10.46 -2.96 -14.67
CA GLU A 46 10.16 -2.46 -13.33
C GLU A 46 8.74 -1.91 -13.28
N ASN A 47 8.06 -2.13 -12.17
CA ASN A 47 6.77 -1.50 -11.91
C ASN A 47 6.98 -0.22 -11.11
N ASN A 48 6.96 0.91 -11.80
CA ASN A 48 7.25 2.22 -11.22
C ASN A 48 6.01 2.96 -10.68
N ILE A 49 4.85 2.26 -10.52
CA ILE A 49 3.61 2.93 -10.10
C ILE A 49 3.77 3.70 -8.79
N LEU A 50 4.54 3.18 -7.84
CA LEU A 50 4.74 3.84 -6.55
C LEU A 50 5.51 5.16 -6.64
N ARG A 51 6.25 5.39 -7.74
CA ARG A 51 6.92 6.68 -8.01
C ARG A 51 5.90 7.78 -8.35
N GLN A 52 4.68 7.42 -8.76
CA GLN A 52 3.61 8.35 -9.11
C GLN A 52 2.75 8.75 -7.90
N ARG A 53 3.07 8.27 -6.71
CA ARG A 53 2.37 8.64 -5.49
C ARG A 53 2.39 10.15 -5.26
N TYR A 54 1.30 10.68 -4.74
CA TYR A 54 1.26 12.05 -4.23
C TYR A 54 1.91 12.12 -2.85
N ALA A 55 1.54 11.19 -1.95
CA ALA A 55 2.10 11.14 -0.60
C ALA A 55 2.40 9.70 -0.18
N LYS A 56 3.23 9.56 0.85
CA LYS A 56 3.61 8.31 1.49
C LYS A 56 3.50 8.48 3.01
N VAL A 57 2.95 7.48 3.67
CA VAL A 57 3.03 7.32 5.13
C VAL A 57 3.76 6.02 5.43
N GLU A 58 4.82 6.09 6.22
CA GLU A 58 5.53 4.96 6.80
C GLU A 58 5.31 4.98 8.30
N ALA A 59 4.77 3.90 8.85
CA ALA A 59 4.44 3.82 10.26
C ALA A 59 4.91 2.51 10.88
N LYS A 60 5.17 2.59 12.18
CA LYS A 60 5.49 1.44 13.03
C LYS A 60 4.75 1.57 14.34
N ILE A 61 4.25 0.48 14.87
CA ILE A 61 3.94 0.38 16.29
C ILE A 61 4.87 -0.61 16.94
N LYS A 62 5.25 -0.31 18.18
CA LYS A 62 6.07 -1.17 19.02
C LYS A 62 5.54 -1.17 20.44
N THR A 63 5.45 -2.36 21.02
CA THR A 63 5.14 -2.53 22.44
C THR A 63 6.45 -2.72 23.20
N GLN A 64 6.69 -1.85 24.18
CA GLN A 64 7.91 -1.81 24.99
C GLN A 64 7.57 -2.05 26.47
N SER A 65 8.44 -2.74 27.18
CA SER A 65 8.40 -2.80 28.64
C SER A 65 9.06 -1.54 29.23
N ILE A 66 8.47 -1.00 30.31
CA ILE A 66 9.03 0.11 31.08
C ILE A 66 9.67 -0.42 32.35
N ASP A 67 10.51 0.40 33.01
CA ASP A 67 11.32 0.02 34.15
C ASP A 67 10.55 -0.56 35.35
N ASN A 68 9.25 -0.26 35.47
CA ASN A 68 8.36 -0.80 36.52
C ASN A 68 7.64 -2.11 36.11
N GLY A 69 7.98 -2.72 34.97
CA GLY A 69 7.32 -3.93 34.45
C GLY A 69 6.01 -3.67 33.68
N GLU A 70 5.56 -2.44 33.61
CA GLU A 70 4.42 -2.07 32.75
C GLU A 70 4.82 -2.11 31.28
N ARG A 71 3.81 -2.23 30.41
CA ARG A 71 4.01 -2.22 28.96
C ARG A 71 3.27 -1.04 28.34
N LYS A 72 3.90 -0.43 27.34
CA LYS A 72 3.28 0.62 26.54
C LYS A 72 3.45 0.35 25.07
N THR A 73 2.49 0.80 24.27
CA THR A 73 2.58 0.76 22.82
C THR A 73 2.78 2.17 22.27
N VAL A 74 3.80 2.33 21.44
CA VAL A 74 4.16 3.60 20.81
C VAL A 74 3.90 3.49 19.32
N PHE A 75 3.17 4.47 18.79
CA PHE A 75 2.96 4.67 17.35
C PHE A 75 3.93 5.74 16.86
N CYS A 76 4.71 5.41 15.84
CA CYS A 76 5.56 6.35 15.13
C CYS A 76 5.21 6.31 13.64
N ALA A 77 5.11 7.48 13.02
CA ALA A 77 4.87 7.56 11.58
C ALA A 77 5.62 8.73 10.95
N ARG A 78 5.97 8.59 9.68
CA ARG A 78 6.49 9.66 8.83
C ARG A 78 5.59 9.82 7.63
N TYR A 79 5.12 11.05 7.42
CA TYR A 79 4.44 11.49 6.21
C TYR A 79 5.44 12.23 5.31
N ALA A 80 5.38 11.97 4.02
CA ALA A 80 6.09 12.74 3.01
C ALA A 80 5.23 12.87 1.75
N ASP A 81 5.20 14.06 1.14
CA ASP A 81 4.46 14.30 -0.10
C ASP A 81 5.36 14.81 -1.24
N ARG A 82 4.75 14.94 -2.41
CA ARG A 82 5.42 15.39 -3.64
C ARG A 82 5.80 16.88 -3.58
N GLU A 83 5.17 17.66 -2.70
CA GLU A 83 5.44 19.09 -2.52
C GLU A 83 6.61 19.34 -1.57
N GLY A 84 7.22 18.28 -1.04
CA GLY A 84 8.37 18.33 -0.15
C GLY A 84 8.01 18.45 1.33
N THR A 85 6.73 18.34 1.68
CA THR A 85 6.31 18.31 3.08
C THR A 85 6.75 17.00 3.73
N ILE A 86 7.45 17.10 4.85
CA ILE A 86 7.81 15.97 5.70
C ILE A 86 7.33 16.25 7.12
N LYS A 87 6.60 15.29 7.71
CA LYS A 87 6.15 15.36 9.11
C LYS A 87 6.34 14.04 9.81
N ASP A 88 6.95 14.10 10.97
CA ASP A 88 7.11 12.96 11.87
C ASP A 88 6.07 13.03 12.99
N PHE A 89 5.51 11.88 13.32
CA PHE A 89 4.52 11.68 14.37
C PHE A 89 5.05 10.64 15.36
N SER A 90 4.90 10.92 16.65
CA SER A 90 5.20 9.96 17.72
C SER A 90 4.18 10.14 18.83
N GLU A 91 3.54 9.07 19.23
CA GLU A 91 2.47 9.10 20.23
C GLU A 91 2.42 7.79 21.00
N GLU A 92 2.31 7.88 22.32
CA GLU A 92 1.97 6.73 23.16
C GLU A 92 0.48 6.44 23.06
N LEU A 93 0.13 5.20 22.74
CA LEU A 93 -1.26 4.80 22.62
C LEU A 93 -1.88 4.61 24.00
N LYS A 94 -3.18 4.99 24.15
CA LYS A 94 -3.90 4.97 25.43
C LYS A 94 -3.96 3.60 26.10
N LYS A 95 -3.71 2.53 25.36
CA LYS A 95 -3.68 1.15 25.87
C LYS A 95 -2.60 0.35 25.18
N VAL A 96 -2.17 -0.72 25.82
CA VAL A 96 -1.28 -1.69 25.19
C VAL A 96 -2.02 -2.43 24.07
N TYR A 97 -1.44 -2.43 22.88
CA TYR A 97 -2.00 -3.12 21.73
C TYR A 97 -1.51 -4.57 21.70
N ILE A 98 -2.46 -5.50 21.65
CA ILE A 98 -2.20 -6.95 21.62
C ILE A 98 -1.98 -7.48 20.20
N CYS A 99 -2.18 -6.66 19.17
CA CYS A 99 -1.89 -7.06 17.79
C CYS A 99 -0.39 -7.23 17.53
N GLY A 100 0.48 -6.84 18.47
CA GLY A 100 1.92 -6.91 18.35
C GLY A 100 2.53 -5.80 17.50
N ASP A 101 3.81 -5.92 17.19
CA ASP A 101 4.54 -4.95 16.39
C ASP A 101 4.09 -4.98 14.94
N LEU A 102 3.86 -3.82 14.34
CA LEU A 102 3.44 -3.68 12.95
C LEU A 102 4.38 -2.73 12.19
N GLN A 103 4.59 -3.02 10.91
CA GLN A 103 5.18 -2.08 9.96
C GLN A 103 4.16 -1.83 8.85
N ILE A 104 3.88 -0.55 8.58
CA ILE A 104 2.86 -0.14 7.64
C ILE A 104 3.45 0.88 6.68
N THR A 105 3.21 0.69 5.40
CA THR A 105 3.53 1.69 4.38
C THR A 105 2.30 1.91 3.53
N ILE A 106 1.87 3.16 3.38
CA ILE A 106 0.73 3.55 2.56
C ILE A 106 1.17 4.62 1.57
N TYR A 107 0.89 4.38 0.30
CA TYR A 107 1.07 5.31 -0.80
C TYR A 107 -0.30 5.85 -1.21
N TYR A 108 -0.42 7.17 -1.29
CA TYR A 108 -1.62 7.86 -1.73
C TYR A 108 -1.43 8.46 -3.12
N PHE A 109 -2.46 8.35 -3.95
CA PHE A 109 -2.46 8.80 -5.34
C PHE A 109 -3.60 9.79 -5.61
N LEU A 110 -3.26 10.89 -6.29
CA LEU A 110 -4.26 11.73 -6.93
C LEU A 110 -4.73 11.04 -8.21
N ARG A 111 -6.05 10.89 -8.36
CA ARG A 111 -6.66 10.27 -9.55
C ARG A 111 -7.18 11.32 -10.53
N ASP A 112 -6.42 12.36 -10.72
CA ASP A 112 -6.71 13.45 -11.66
C ASP A 112 -5.90 13.33 -12.96
N ALA A 113 -5.84 14.41 -13.73
CA ALA A 113 -5.08 14.47 -14.97
C ALA A 113 -3.55 14.46 -14.79
N SER A 114 -3.07 14.69 -13.55
CA SER A 114 -1.64 14.67 -13.22
C SER A 114 -1.08 13.24 -13.08
N LEU A 115 -1.94 12.24 -12.94
CA LEU A 115 -1.53 10.85 -12.87
C LEU A 115 -0.94 10.41 -14.21
N LYS A 116 0.38 10.23 -14.24
CA LYS A 116 1.13 9.77 -15.41
C LYS A 116 1.89 8.50 -15.05
N PHE A 117 1.91 7.54 -15.95
CA PHE A 117 2.62 6.30 -15.75
C PHE A 117 3.23 5.83 -17.07
N ASP A 118 4.56 5.90 -17.20
CA ASP A 118 5.36 5.32 -18.30
C ASP A 118 4.75 5.53 -19.71
N GLY A 119 4.36 6.75 -20.05
CA GLY A 119 3.78 7.08 -21.35
C GLY A 119 2.31 6.69 -21.54
N LEU A 120 1.66 6.15 -20.49
CA LEU A 120 0.24 5.85 -20.50
C LEU A 120 -0.62 7.12 -20.47
N LYS A 121 -1.78 7.09 -21.10
CA LYS A 121 -2.83 8.10 -20.92
C LYS A 121 -3.38 8.00 -19.49
N ALA A 122 -3.97 9.09 -18.99
CA ALA A 122 -4.50 9.13 -17.63
C ALA A 122 -5.57 8.04 -17.34
N SER A 123 -6.38 7.66 -18.34
CA SER A 123 -7.34 6.55 -18.20
C SER A 123 -6.66 5.19 -18.01
N GLU A 124 -5.60 4.92 -18.80
CA GLU A 124 -4.82 3.69 -18.70
C GLU A 124 -4.04 3.64 -17.37
N ALA A 125 -3.45 4.78 -16.96
CA ALA A 125 -2.77 4.89 -15.67
C ALA A 125 -3.71 4.62 -14.49
N LYS A 126 -4.97 5.07 -14.56
CA LYS A 126 -6.00 4.76 -13.55
C LYS A 126 -6.34 3.27 -13.53
N ALA A 127 -6.47 2.62 -14.68
CA ALA A 127 -6.73 1.18 -14.75
C ALA A 127 -5.56 0.37 -14.16
N VAL A 128 -4.31 0.77 -14.41
CA VAL A 128 -3.13 0.17 -13.78
C VAL A 128 -3.18 0.36 -12.26
N LEU A 129 -3.52 1.56 -11.79
CA LEU A 129 -3.64 1.81 -10.36
C LEU A 129 -4.73 0.93 -9.72
N ASP A 130 -5.86 0.73 -10.39
CA ASP A 130 -6.96 -0.13 -9.91
C ASP A 130 -6.52 -1.59 -9.71
N THR A 131 -5.60 -2.10 -10.52
CA THR A 131 -5.03 -3.46 -10.37
C THR A 131 -4.25 -3.61 -9.05
N PHE A 132 -3.63 -2.54 -8.56
CA PHE A 132 -2.75 -2.59 -7.38
C PHE A 132 -3.36 -1.96 -6.13
N CYS A 133 -4.48 -1.27 -6.23
CA CYS A 133 -5.08 -0.53 -5.12
C CYS A 133 -5.45 -1.42 -3.92
N GLY A 134 -5.75 -0.76 -2.80
CA GLY A 134 -6.08 -1.38 -1.54
C GLY A 134 -4.87 -1.64 -0.64
N VAL A 135 -5.14 -1.91 0.63
CA VAL A 135 -4.12 -2.20 1.64
C VAL A 135 -3.98 -3.71 1.80
N LYS A 136 -2.78 -4.19 1.56
CA LYS A 136 -2.40 -5.60 1.56
C LYS A 136 -1.76 -5.98 2.88
N ILE A 137 -1.98 -7.22 3.33
CA ILE A 137 -1.32 -7.78 4.52
C ILE A 137 -0.33 -8.85 4.08
N TYR A 138 0.88 -8.79 4.61
CA TYR A 138 1.92 -9.81 4.43
C TYR A 138 2.32 -10.35 5.79
N ARG A 139 2.33 -11.69 5.91
CA ARG A 139 2.83 -12.41 7.07
C ARG A 139 4.10 -13.16 6.68
N ASP A 140 5.21 -12.85 7.35
CA ASP A 140 6.52 -13.47 7.10
C ASP A 140 6.92 -13.43 5.61
N GLY A 141 6.55 -12.33 4.91
CA GLY A 141 6.79 -12.14 3.48
C GLY A 141 5.74 -12.77 2.55
N PHE A 142 4.76 -13.51 3.07
CA PHE A 142 3.69 -14.12 2.27
C PHE A 142 2.41 -13.31 2.33
N ARG A 143 1.77 -13.16 1.16
CA ARG A 143 0.51 -12.45 1.03
C ARG A 143 -0.62 -13.15 1.76
N VAL A 144 -1.30 -12.43 2.65
CA VAL A 144 -2.54 -12.88 3.30
C VAL A 144 -3.74 -12.37 2.51
N ARG A 145 -4.49 -13.30 1.88
CA ARG A 145 -5.71 -12.97 1.16
C ARG A 145 -6.90 -12.89 2.13
N PRO A 146 -8.01 -12.19 1.77
CA PRO A 146 -8.23 -11.42 0.52
C PRO A 146 -7.86 -9.93 0.64
N TYR A 147 -7.12 -9.51 1.68
CA TYR A 147 -6.87 -8.10 1.98
C TYR A 147 -6.22 -7.35 0.82
N GLY A 148 -6.90 -6.28 0.36
CA GLY A 148 -6.46 -5.45 -0.76
C GLY A 148 -6.47 -6.17 -2.11
N GLU A 149 -7.29 -7.22 -2.27
CA GLU A 149 -7.70 -7.74 -3.57
C GLU A 149 -8.75 -6.81 -4.19
N GLU A 150 -8.96 -6.94 -5.50
CA GLU A 150 -9.99 -6.19 -6.20
C GLU A 150 -11.37 -6.42 -5.55
N GLY A 151 -12.09 -5.34 -5.29
CA GLY A 151 -13.38 -5.38 -4.59
C GLY A 151 -13.32 -5.60 -3.08
N ASN A 152 -12.14 -5.83 -2.48
CA ASN A 152 -11.98 -6.01 -1.04
C ASN A 152 -11.56 -4.69 -0.36
N ASP A 153 -12.55 -3.92 0.08
CA ASP A 153 -12.35 -2.71 0.92
C ASP A 153 -12.54 -3.02 2.41
N TRP A 154 -11.66 -3.84 2.96
CA TRP A 154 -11.72 -4.30 4.35
C TRP A 154 -11.59 -3.18 5.40
N LEU A 155 -11.11 -2.02 5.00
CA LEU A 155 -11.02 -0.80 5.82
C LEU A 155 -12.25 0.09 5.69
N LEU A 156 -13.17 -0.22 4.78
CA LEU A 156 -14.39 0.55 4.48
C LEU A 156 -14.10 1.99 4.00
N LEU A 157 -12.98 2.20 3.31
CA LEU A 157 -12.55 3.52 2.87
C LEU A 157 -13.55 4.15 1.89
N ASP A 158 -14.06 3.38 0.93
CA ASP A 158 -15.02 3.89 -0.04
C ASP A 158 -16.36 4.24 0.61
N LYS A 159 -16.81 3.43 1.58
CA LYS A 159 -18.02 3.72 2.35
C LYS A 159 -17.89 5.01 3.16
N ILE A 160 -16.74 5.21 3.83
CA ILE A 160 -16.45 6.42 4.60
C ILE A 160 -16.40 7.63 3.68
N LYS A 161 -15.73 7.51 2.51
CA LYS A 161 -15.61 8.57 1.52
C LYS A 161 -16.96 9.01 0.95
N ILE A 162 -17.84 8.08 0.62
CA ILE A 162 -19.18 8.41 0.10
C ILE A 162 -20.03 9.17 1.14
N SER A 163 -19.82 8.87 2.43
CA SER A 163 -20.54 9.51 3.53
C SER A 163 -19.99 10.89 3.90
N ASP A 164 -18.86 11.30 3.33
CA ASP A 164 -18.19 12.57 3.65
C ASP A 164 -18.59 13.69 2.68
N PRO A 165 -19.29 14.74 3.17
CA PRO A 165 -19.68 15.86 2.33
C PRO A 165 -18.52 16.80 1.94
N HIS A 166 -17.38 16.70 2.62
CA HIS A 166 -16.25 17.64 2.46
C HIS A 166 -15.22 17.19 1.43
N GLY A 167 -15.26 15.94 0.97
CA GLY A 167 -14.44 15.44 -0.13
C GLY A 167 -12.95 15.21 0.17
N TYR A 168 -12.49 15.39 1.41
CA TYR A 168 -11.07 15.17 1.76
C TYR A 168 -10.74 13.71 2.06
N ARG A 169 -11.75 12.85 2.24
CA ARG A 169 -11.56 11.42 2.52
C ARG A 169 -10.90 10.69 1.37
N VAL A 170 -10.16 9.66 1.74
CA VAL A 170 -9.41 8.82 0.80
C VAL A 170 -10.20 7.55 0.50
N GLY A 171 -10.40 7.23 -0.79
CA GLY A 171 -11.03 5.99 -1.20
C GLY A 171 -10.03 4.85 -1.37
N ASN A 172 -10.54 3.61 -1.34
CA ASN A 172 -9.73 2.41 -1.48
C ASN A 172 -8.92 2.41 -2.80
N ASN A 173 -9.50 2.92 -3.87
CA ASN A 173 -8.86 3.02 -5.18
C ASN A 173 -7.80 4.16 -5.29
N GLN A 174 -7.57 4.92 -4.23
CA GLN A 174 -6.57 5.98 -4.16
C GLN A 174 -5.34 5.58 -3.33
N VAL A 175 -5.32 4.38 -2.75
CA VAL A 175 -4.22 3.91 -1.92
C VAL A 175 -3.64 2.59 -2.41
N ILE A 176 -2.34 2.46 -2.29
CA ILE A 176 -1.64 1.18 -2.33
C ILE A 176 -0.93 1.07 -0.98
N GLY A 177 -1.26 0.04 -0.20
CA GLY A 177 -0.71 -0.11 1.14
C GLY A 177 -0.19 -1.51 1.40
N VAL A 178 0.76 -1.60 2.32
CA VAL A 178 1.32 -2.85 2.84
C VAL A 178 1.35 -2.78 4.36
N VAL A 179 0.84 -3.82 4.99
CA VAL A 179 1.00 -4.10 6.40
C VAL A 179 1.83 -5.36 6.54
N ASN A 180 3.01 -5.26 7.12
CA ASN A 180 3.86 -6.40 7.41
C ASN A 180 3.65 -6.84 8.85
N ILE A 181 3.30 -8.11 9.02
CA ILE A 181 3.17 -8.81 10.29
C ILE A 181 4.10 -10.03 10.31
N ASN A 182 4.40 -10.50 11.50
CA ASN A 182 5.29 -11.63 11.71
C ASN A 182 4.61 -12.62 12.66
N SER A 183 4.74 -13.92 12.41
CA SER A 183 4.10 -14.97 13.22
C SER A 183 4.53 -14.94 14.69
N ASP A 184 5.80 -14.63 14.96
CA ASP A 184 6.34 -14.55 16.33
C ASP A 184 5.90 -13.27 17.05
N ALA A 185 5.92 -12.13 16.35
CA ALA A 185 5.59 -10.83 16.94
C ALA A 185 4.07 -10.58 17.02
N ASN A 186 3.26 -11.29 16.23
CA ASN A 186 1.82 -11.08 16.11
C ASN A 186 1.01 -12.38 16.33
N PRO A 187 1.23 -13.13 17.43
CA PRO A 187 0.64 -14.46 17.63
C PRO A 187 -0.89 -14.43 17.76
N LEU A 188 -1.48 -13.28 18.11
CA LEU A 188 -2.94 -13.13 18.24
C LEU A 188 -3.63 -12.70 16.93
N LEU A 189 -2.88 -12.39 15.89
CA LEU A 189 -3.41 -12.26 14.52
C LEU A 189 -3.48 -13.65 13.90
N ILE A 190 -4.54 -14.40 14.19
CA ILE A 190 -4.68 -15.82 13.86
C ILE A 190 -5.30 -15.96 12.47
N ASP A 191 -4.71 -16.78 11.62
CA ASP A 191 -5.29 -17.11 10.31
C ASP A 191 -6.53 -17.99 10.48
N SER A 192 -7.54 -17.78 9.64
CA SER A 192 -8.71 -18.64 9.58
C SER A 192 -8.35 -20.07 9.15
N THR A 193 -9.20 -21.04 9.47
CA THR A 193 -8.96 -22.46 9.21
C THR A 193 -8.70 -22.77 7.74
N ASN A 194 -9.31 -22.02 6.84
CA ASN A 194 -9.09 -22.14 5.39
C ASN A 194 -7.90 -21.27 4.88
N ARG A 195 -7.21 -20.57 5.78
CA ARG A 195 -6.08 -19.66 5.47
C ARG A 195 -6.42 -18.52 4.49
N GLU A 196 -7.69 -18.18 4.35
CA GLU A 196 -8.16 -17.14 3.43
C GLU A 196 -8.32 -15.77 4.10
N ALA A 197 -8.22 -15.68 5.43
CA ALA A 197 -8.33 -14.42 6.16
C ALA A 197 -7.71 -14.53 7.57
N ILE A 198 -7.55 -13.40 8.24
CA ILE A 198 -7.25 -13.33 9.67
C ILE A 198 -8.60 -13.33 10.42
N ILE A 199 -8.69 -14.09 11.51
CA ILE A 199 -9.87 -14.13 12.37
C ILE A 199 -10.15 -12.73 12.92
N GLU A 200 -11.40 -12.28 12.81
CA GLU A 200 -11.84 -11.01 13.38
C GLU A 200 -11.93 -11.10 14.92
N ASN A 201 -10.84 -10.68 15.56
CA ASN A 201 -10.73 -10.59 17.02
C ASN A 201 -10.23 -9.19 17.42
N GLU A 202 -10.00 -8.97 18.72
CA GLU A 202 -9.52 -7.68 19.22
C GLU A 202 -8.16 -7.29 18.63
N ALA A 203 -7.24 -8.25 18.43
CA ALA A 203 -5.93 -7.96 17.80
C ALA A 203 -6.10 -7.45 16.37
N PHE A 204 -6.99 -8.06 15.59
CA PHE A 204 -7.28 -7.61 14.23
C PHE A 204 -8.00 -6.26 14.20
N ALA A 205 -8.93 -6.01 15.14
CA ALA A 205 -9.55 -4.70 15.30
C ALA A 205 -8.53 -3.60 15.62
N GLN A 206 -7.54 -3.89 16.46
CA GLN A 206 -6.44 -2.96 16.74
C GLN A 206 -5.54 -2.73 15.52
N LEU A 207 -5.22 -3.77 14.73
CA LEU A 207 -4.52 -3.63 13.47
C LEU A 207 -5.29 -2.68 12.53
N LYS A 208 -6.61 -2.87 12.35
CA LYS A 208 -7.46 -1.95 11.57
C LYS A 208 -7.36 -0.51 12.08
N GLN A 209 -7.39 -0.29 13.39
CA GLN A 209 -7.27 1.04 13.99
C GLN A 209 -5.94 1.71 13.64
N VAL A 210 -4.82 0.98 13.68
CA VAL A 210 -3.50 1.52 13.34
C VAL A 210 -3.42 1.88 11.85
N VAL A 211 -3.92 1.02 10.97
CA VAL A 211 -3.95 1.31 9.53
C VAL A 211 -4.81 2.54 9.24
N ASN A 212 -5.99 2.64 9.84
CA ASN A 212 -6.86 3.82 9.69
C ASN A 212 -6.20 5.08 10.25
N LYS A 213 -5.38 4.97 11.33
CA LYS A 213 -4.60 6.10 11.82
C LYS A 213 -3.59 6.61 10.77
N CYS A 214 -2.97 5.71 10.02
CA CYS A 214 -2.09 6.09 8.89
C CYS A 214 -2.88 6.78 7.77
N ILE A 215 -4.07 6.29 7.43
CA ILE A 215 -4.96 6.94 6.45
C ILE A 215 -5.36 8.34 6.94
N ASN A 216 -5.74 8.49 8.22
CA ASN A 216 -6.12 9.77 8.80
C ASN A 216 -4.98 10.82 8.73
N ILE A 217 -3.72 10.41 8.77
CA ILE A 217 -2.59 11.35 8.57
C ILE A 217 -2.67 11.96 7.16
N ILE A 218 -2.95 11.15 6.13
CA ILE A 218 -3.12 11.63 4.76
C ILE A 218 -4.34 12.54 4.65
N GLU A 219 -5.47 12.14 5.23
CA GLU A 219 -6.72 12.88 5.19
C GLU A 219 -6.62 14.23 5.88
N ASN A 220 -5.99 14.30 7.05
CA ASN A 220 -5.77 15.55 7.77
C ASN A 220 -4.89 16.51 6.97
N HIS A 221 -3.89 16.00 6.25
CA HIS A 221 -3.08 16.82 5.35
C HIS A 221 -3.91 17.37 4.19
N ARG A 222 -4.76 16.54 3.58
CA ARG A 222 -5.68 16.97 2.54
C ARG A 222 -6.65 18.02 3.06
N TYR A 223 -7.23 17.80 4.23
CA TYR A 223 -8.16 18.77 4.84
C TYR A 223 -7.54 20.14 5.03
N THR A 224 -6.29 20.22 5.49
CA THR A 224 -5.58 21.51 5.66
C THR A 224 -5.25 22.22 4.34
N GLN A 225 -5.29 21.54 3.22
CA GLN A 225 -5.11 22.13 1.89
C GLN A 225 -6.44 22.64 1.29
N TYR A 226 -7.59 22.21 1.82
CA TYR A 226 -8.93 22.66 1.41
C TYR A 226 -9.43 23.87 2.20
N LEU A 227 -8.79 24.24 3.31
CA LEU A 227 -9.06 25.45 4.10
C LEU A 227 -8.22 26.64 3.62
#